data_81ecdb57ce37e98f05ba665672055c9c
#
_entry.id   81ecdb57ce37e98f05ba665672055c9c
#
_cell.length_a   1.000
_cell.length_b   1.000
_cell.length_c   1.000
_cell.angle_alpha   90.00
_cell.angle_beta   90.00
_cell.angle_gamma   90.00
#
_symmetry.space_group_name_H-M   'P 1'
#
loop_
_entity.id
_entity.type
_entity.pdbx_description
1 polymer ?
#
loop_
_entity_poly.entity_id
_entity_poly.type
_entity_poly.pdbx_seq_one_letter_code
_entity_poly.pdbx_strand_id
1 'polypeptide(L)'
;TMKQHAQASQNRYAYSGKLICAKHGTTFHRHVYKSKRRGETECWNCKLYRLKGKAGGCDSPTVYSSELDRILEKVFEKVATEKNAAMQEYIDDLRLYASRQDHGEELEKLEQEITALSNKKEKLLELTLAGALTNEEFKRRNEQYNETISELETNKSRLSNAGKTLEERIRRVEHLAKTIEEQWRKNCGFSREMSKALVDHIVVDADETNTKIYLEIHLSMDKTYEVEYEK
;
A
#
# COMPACT_ATOMS: atom_id res chain seq x y z
N THR A 1 16.82 -0.03 -17.30
CA THR A 1 16.02 -1.03 -18.07
C THR A 1 15.73 -2.30 -17.26
N MET A 2 16.71 -2.89 -16.53
CA MET A 2 16.44 -4.08 -15.68
C MET A 2 15.49 -3.81 -14.48
N LYS A 3 15.57 -2.64 -13.84
CA LYS A 3 14.68 -2.28 -12.71
C LYS A 3 13.22 -2.08 -13.14
N GLN A 4 12.96 -1.56 -14.34
CA GLN A 4 11.60 -1.37 -14.87
C GLN A 4 10.94 -2.70 -15.24
N HIS A 5 11.68 -3.69 -15.74
CA HIS A 5 11.18 -5.03 -16.01
C HIS A 5 10.89 -5.83 -14.72
N ALA A 6 11.63 -5.60 -13.64
CA ALA A 6 11.37 -6.23 -12.35
C ALA A 6 10.05 -5.75 -11.72
N GLN A 7 9.72 -4.46 -11.81
CA GLN A 7 8.44 -3.91 -11.32
C GLN A 7 7.23 -4.37 -12.15
N ALA A 8 7.36 -4.46 -13.46
CA ALA A 8 6.28 -4.93 -14.34
C ALA A 8 5.95 -6.42 -14.15
N SER A 9 6.89 -7.25 -13.66
CA SER A 9 6.67 -8.67 -13.40
C SER A 9 6.11 -8.97 -12.01
N GLN A 10 6.24 -8.07 -11.05
CA GLN A 10 5.84 -8.31 -9.65
C GLN A 10 4.32 -8.38 -9.45
N ASN A 11 3.50 -7.75 -10.31
CA ASN A 11 2.04 -7.70 -10.19
C ASN A 11 1.30 -8.36 -11.37
N ARG A 12 1.93 -9.31 -12.04
CA ARG A 12 1.37 -9.94 -13.25
C ARG A 12 0.15 -10.82 -12.97
N TYR A 13 0.13 -11.53 -11.83
CA TYR A 13 -0.92 -12.46 -11.44
C TYR A 13 -1.64 -11.98 -10.18
N ALA A 14 -2.87 -12.43 -9.96
CA ALA A 14 -3.73 -11.97 -8.86
C ALA A 14 -3.06 -12.04 -7.47
N TYR A 15 -2.29 -13.10 -7.23
CA TYR A 15 -1.64 -13.34 -5.95
C TYR A 15 -0.14 -13.01 -5.91
N SER A 16 0.41 -12.40 -6.97
CA SER A 16 1.83 -12.01 -7.03
C SER A 16 2.16 -11.02 -5.93
N GLY A 17 3.16 -11.36 -5.10
CA GLY A 17 3.62 -10.52 -3.99
C GLY A 17 2.69 -10.48 -2.77
N LYS A 18 1.51 -11.14 -2.83
CA LYS A 18 0.51 -11.10 -1.77
C LYS A 18 0.59 -12.25 -0.77
N LEU A 19 1.07 -13.43 -1.18
CA LEU A 19 1.21 -14.58 -0.29
C LEU A 19 2.52 -14.49 0.48
N ILE A 20 2.47 -14.52 1.80
CA ILE A 20 3.61 -14.38 2.72
C ILE A 20 3.70 -15.66 3.57
N CYS A 21 4.88 -16.21 3.67
CA CYS A 21 5.13 -17.38 4.52
C CYS A 21 5.21 -16.94 5.99
N ALA A 22 4.36 -17.48 6.87
CA ALA A 22 4.38 -17.18 8.30
C ALA A 22 5.74 -17.49 8.95
N LYS A 23 6.37 -18.61 8.56
CA LYS A 23 7.66 -19.07 9.12
C LYS A 23 8.86 -18.19 8.73
N HIS A 24 8.83 -17.56 7.54
CA HIS A 24 10.02 -16.90 6.97
C HIS A 24 9.80 -15.43 6.57
N GLY A 25 8.57 -14.92 6.61
CA GLY A 25 8.25 -13.57 6.13
C GLY A 25 8.51 -13.34 4.63
N THR A 26 8.78 -14.42 3.85
CA THR A 26 9.08 -14.31 2.42
C THR A 26 7.86 -14.56 1.56
N THR A 27 7.82 -13.96 0.38
CA THR A 27 6.71 -14.16 -0.57
C THR A 27 6.72 -15.55 -1.19
N PHE A 28 5.51 -16.01 -1.54
CA PHE A 28 5.33 -17.21 -2.37
C PHE A 28 5.53 -16.87 -3.84
N HIS A 29 6.09 -17.81 -4.58
CA HIS A 29 6.31 -17.72 -6.01
C HIS A 29 5.38 -18.66 -6.76
N ARG A 30 4.81 -18.16 -7.86
CA ARG A 30 3.95 -18.90 -8.76
C ARG A 30 4.68 -20.04 -9.44
N HIS A 31 4.01 -21.17 -9.54
CA HIS A 31 4.43 -22.32 -10.31
C HIS A 31 3.23 -22.94 -11.04
N VAL A 32 3.46 -23.52 -12.22
CA VAL A 32 2.44 -24.23 -12.98
C VAL A 32 2.92 -25.64 -13.20
N TYR A 33 2.17 -26.60 -12.68
CA TYR A 33 2.37 -28.00 -12.96
C TYR A 33 1.55 -28.40 -14.19
N LYS A 34 2.22 -29.05 -15.16
CA LYS A 34 1.57 -29.63 -16.33
C LYS A 34 1.47 -31.14 -16.14
N SER A 35 0.27 -31.64 -16.02
CA SER A 35 -0.02 -33.08 -15.93
C SER A 35 -0.85 -33.51 -17.11
N LYS A 36 -0.47 -34.67 -17.72
CA LYS A 36 -1.24 -35.26 -18.83
C LYS A 36 -2.68 -35.62 -18.44
N ARG A 37 -2.93 -35.92 -17.13
CA ARG A 37 -4.24 -36.34 -16.60
C ARG A 37 -5.08 -35.19 -16.07
N ARG A 38 -4.45 -34.15 -15.45
CA ARG A 38 -5.15 -33.07 -14.75
C ARG A 38 -5.01 -31.71 -15.43
N GLY A 39 -4.31 -31.64 -16.56
CA GLY A 39 -4.05 -30.37 -17.24
C GLY A 39 -3.02 -29.50 -16.49
N GLU A 40 -3.15 -28.21 -16.65
CA GLU A 40 -2.30 -27.21 -15.99
C GLU A 40 -2.87 -26.87 -14.61
N THR A 41 -2.08 -26.98 -13.57
CA THR A 41 -2.45 -26.64 -12.20
C THR A 41 -1.55 -25.52 -11.71
N GLU A 42 -2.13 -24.37 -11.40
CA GLU A 42 -1.44 -23.21 -10.87
C GLU A 42 -1.33 -23.31 -9.35
N CYS A 43 -0.12 -23.14 -8.83
CA CYS A 43 0.13 -23.16 -7.40
C CYS A 43 1.24 -22.18 -6.99
N TRP A 44 1.37 -22.01 -5.69
CA TRP A 44 2.28 -21.10 -5.05
C TRP A 44 3.10 -21.81 -3.98
N ASN A 45 4.40 -21.54 -3.97
CA ASN A 45 5.33 -22.09 -3.01
C ASN A 45 6.19 -21.01 -2.40
N CYS A 46 6.53 -21.14 -1.13
CA CYS A 46 7.46 -20.23 -0.47
C CYS A 46 8.77 -20.11 -1.27
N LYS A 47 9.28 -18.90 -1.40
CA LYS A 47 10.54 -18.62 -2.11
C LYS A 47 11.69 -19.47 -1.59
N LEU A 48 11.82 -19.64 -0.26
CA LEU A 48 12.88 -20.45 0.34
C LEU A 48 12.72 -21.94 0.06
N TYR A 49 11.48 -22.47 0.10
CA TYR A 49 11.21 -23.83 -0.32
C TYR A 49 11.66 -24.10 -1.76
N ARG A 50 11.40 -23.17 -2.66
CA ARG A 50 11.84 -23.30 -4.07
C ARG A 50 13.36 -23.24 -4.25
N LEU A 51 14.04 -22.45 -3.46
CA LEU A 51 15.50 -22.29 -3.57
C LEU A 51 16.27 -23.41 -2.90
N LYS A 52 15.80 -23.93 -1.76
CA LYS A 52 16.54 -24.83 -0.88
C LYS A 52 15.81 -26.14 -0.56
N GLY A 53 14.55 -26.30 -0.99
CA GLY A 53 13.70 -27.45 -0.68
C GLY A 53 13.39 -27.58 0.82
N LYS A 54 12.85 -28.74 1.23
CA LYS A 54 12.58 -29.04 2.64
C LYS A 54 13.86 -29.06 3.48
N ALA A 55 14.95 -29.54 2.94
CA ALA A 55 16.25 -29.56 3.60
C ALA A 55 16.80 -28.16 3.93
N GLY A 56 16.33 -27.13 3.25
CA GLY A 56 16.69 -25.73 3.49
C GLY A 56 15.89 -25.04 4.59
N GLY A 57 15.05 -25.77 5.34
CA GLY A 57 14.31 -25.26 6.50
C GLY A 57 12.94 -24.67 6.21
N CYS A 58 12.43 -24.79 4.98
CA CYS A 58 11.05 -24.42 4.67
C CYS A 58 10.22 -25.64 4.35
N ASP A 59 9.23 -25.91 5.18
CA ASP A 59 8.22 -26.95 5.03
C ASP A 59 6.83 -26.39 4.73
N SER A 60 6.77 -25.10 4.37
CA SER A 60 5.50 -24.43 4.03
C SER A 60 4.73 -25.19 2.95
N PRO A 61 3.40 -25.26 3.07
CA PRO A 61 2.55 -26.00 2.14
C PRO A 61 2.56 -25.37 0.75
N THR A 62 2.26 -26.18 -0.25
CA THR A 62 1.89 -25.69 -1.58
C THR A 62 0.45 -25.21 -1.53
N VAL A 63 0.20 -23.96 -1.93
CA VAL A 63 -1.14 -23.36 -2.03
C VAL A 63 -1.57 -23.36 -3.48
N TYR A 64 -2.77 -23.87 -3.78
CA TYR A 64 -3.31 -23.90 -5.13
C TYR A 64 -4.17 -22.66 -5.40
N SER A 65 -4.05 -22.08 -6.61
CA SER A 65 -4.84 -20.92 -6.99
C SER A 65 -6.34 -21.19 -6.94
N SER A 66 -6.77 -22.41 -7.30
CA SER A 66 -8.18 -22.80 -7.24
C SER A 66 -8.75 -22.83 -5.82
N GLU A 67 -7.93 -23.21 -4.83
CA GLU A 67 -8.35 -23.16 -3.42
C GLU A 67 -8.41 -21.71 -2.92
N LEU A 68 -7.44 -20.89 -3.29
CA LEU A 68 -7.46 -19.46 -2.96
C LEU A 68 -8.68 -18.77 -3.57
N ASP A 69 -8.98 -19.07 -4.85
CA ASP A 69 -10.15 -18.53 -5.54
C ASP A 69 -11.44 -18.87 -4.76
N ARG A 70 -11.60 -20.16 -4.38
CA ARG A 70 -12.78 -20.64 -3.62
C ARG A 70 -12.90 -20.03 -2.22
N ILE A 71 -11.77 -19.88 -1.54
CA ILE A 71 -11.74 -19.30 -0.19
C ILE A 71 -12.07 -17.81 -0.25
N LEU A 72 -11.43 -17.09 -1.18
CA LEU A 72 -11.67 -15.66 -1.34
C LEU A 72 -13.09 -15.35 -1.82
N GLU A 73 -13.69 -16.21 -2.65
CA GLU A 73 -15.10 -16.11 -3.02
C GLU A 73 -15.99 -16.10 -1.77
N LYS A 74 -15.81 -17.05 -0.85
CA LYS A 74 -16.55 -17.11 0.42
C LYS A 74 -16.28 -15.91 1.33
N VAL A 75 -15.01 -15.48 1.41
CA VAL A 75 -14.64 -14.29 2.18
C VAL A 75 -15.32 -13.06 1.62
N PHE A 76 -15.34 -12.90 0.31
CA PHE A 76 -16.00 -11.75 -0.33
C PHE A 76 -17.51 -11.80 -0.23
N GLU A 77 -18.12 -12.99 -0.30
CA GLU A 77 -19.55 -13.15 -0.01
C GLU A 77 -19.89 -12.70 1.42
N LYS A 78 -19.08 -13.11 2.39
CA LYS A 78 -19.24 -12.69 3.79
C LYS A 78 -19.03 -11.17 3.93
N VAL A 79 -18.01 -10.64 3.29
CA VAL A 79 -17.75 -9.21 3.23
C VAL A 79 -18.93 -8.44 2.64
N ALA A 80 -19.53 -8.91 1.58
CA ALA A 80 -20.66 -8.23 0.94
C ALA A 80 -21.92 -8.26 1.78
N THR A 81 -22.22 -9.36 2.46
CA THR A 81 -23.39 -9.48 3.32
C THR A 81 -23.29 -8.61 4.58
N GLU A 82 -22.12 -8.40 5.12
CA GLU A 82 -21.89 -7.55 6.30
C GLU A 82 -21.88 -6.03 5.99
N LYS A 83 -22.08 -5.60 4.73
CA LYS A 83 -21.24 -4.52 4.27
C LYS A 83 -21.77 -3.21 3.79
N ASN A 84 -22.94 -2.99 3.51
CA ASN A 84 -23.27 -1.64 3.00
C ASN A 84 -23.14 -0.55 4.08
N ALA A 85 -23.46 -0.86 5.32
CA ALA A 85 -23.37 0.10 6.42
C ALA A 85 -21.93 0.30 6.92
N ALA A 86 -21.19 -0.78 7.19
CA ALA A 86 -19.85 -0.68 7.78
C ALA A 86 -18.79 -0.08 6.84
N MET A 87 -18.93 -0.27 5.52
CA MET A 87 -18.01 0.34 4.56
C MET A 87 -18.24 1.85 4.48
N GLN A 88 -19.49 2.26 4.48
CA GLN A 88 -19.82 3.67 4.45
C GLN A 88 -19.34 4.36 5.74
N GLU A 89 -19.59 3.75 6.90
CA GLU A 89 -19.09 4.24 8.18
C GLU A 89 -17.56 4.41 8.18
N TYR A 90 -16.84 3.41 7.67
CA TYR A 90 -15.37 3.50 7.57
C TYR A 90 -14.89 4.62 6.63
N ILE A 91 -15.55 4.80 5.48
CA ILE A 91 -15.23 5.92 4.56
C ILE A 91 -15.49 7.26 5.24
N ASP A 92 -16.60 7.37 5.96
CA ASP A 92 -16.97 8.59 6.65
C ASP A 92 -16.01 8.90 7.82
N ASP A 93 -15.56 7.88 8.55
CA ASP A 93 -14.52 8.00 9.57
C ASP A 93 -13.18 8.47 8.98
N LEU A 94 -12.78 7.90 7.84
CA LEU A 94 -11.56 8.35 7.14
C LEU A 94 -11.68 9.81 6.67
N ARG A 95 -12.83 10.22 6.17
CA ARG A 95 -13.08 11.61 5.77
C ARG A 95 -13.07 12.56 6.97
N LEU A 96 -13.69 12.14 8.07
CA LEU A 96 -13.66 12.92 9.31
C LEU A 96 -12.23 13.05 9.86
N TYR A 97 -11.44 11.98 9.80
CA TYR A 97 -10.03 12.03 10.16
C TYR A 97 -9.24 12.96 9.22
N ALA A 98 -9.49 12.89 7.92
CA ALA A 98 -8.88 13.78 6.94
C ALA A 98 -9.23 15.26 7.19
N SER A 99 -10.49 15.55 7.50
CA SER A 99 -10.93 16.92 7.80
C SER A 99 -10.32 17.49 9.09
N ARG A 100 -10.04 16.63 10.07
CA ARG A 100 -9.32 17.03 11.31
C ARG A 100 -7.83 17.23 11.10
N GLN A 101 -7.25 16.60 10.10
CA GLN A 101 -5.86 16.76 9.67
C GLN A 101 -5.74 17.63 8.41
N ASP A 102 -6.75 18.45 8.15
CA ASP A 102 -6.63 19.46 7.11
C ASP A 102 -5.63 20.52 7.55
N HIS A 103 -4.45 20.42 6.98
CA HIS A 103 -3.35 21.36 7.19
C HIS A 103 -3.41 22.55 6.22
N GLY A 104 -4.55 22.80 5.57
CA GLY A 104 -4.70 23.85 4.58
C GLY A 104 -4.29 25.23 5.10
N GLU A 105 -4.81 25.63 6.27
CA GLU A 105 -4.43 26.90 6.90
C GLU A 105 -2.96 26.95 7.33
N GLU A 106 -2.41 25.81 7.80
CA GLU A 106 -1.01 25.72 8.21
C GLU A 106 -0.07 25.79 6.99
N LEU A 107 -0.43 25.11 5.90
CA LEU A 107 0.29 25.19 4.64
C LEU A 107 0.27 26.60 4.04
N GLU A 108 -0.86 27.29 4.10
CA GLU A 108 -0.98 28.66 3.64
C GLU A 108 -0.11 29.62 4.48
N LYS A 109 -0.09 29.47 5.81
CA LYS A 109 0.80 30.23 6.70
C LYS A 109 2.27 30.01 6.37
N LEU A 110 2.68 28.75 6.20
CA LEU A 110 4.07 28.43 5.81
C LEU A 110 4.45 29.05 4.48
N GLU A 111 3.53 29.08 3.51
CA GLU A 111 3.75 29.68 2.20
C GLU A 111 3.89 31.21 2.28
N GLN A 112 3.07 31.85 3.10
CA GLN A 112 3.17 33.27 3.38
C GLN A 112 4.49 33.64 4.08
N GLU A 113 4.94 32.83 5.06
CA GLU A 113 6.22 33.02 5.75
C GLU A 113 7.42 32.86 4.81
N ILE A 114 7.42 31.83 3.96
CA ILE A 114 8.47 31.61 2.94
C ILE A 114 8.53 32.81 1.99
N THR A 115 7.37 33.28 1.52
CA THR A 115 7.27 34.45 0.63
C THR A 115 7.80 35.70 1.30
N ALA A 116 7.42 35.93 2.55
CA ALA A 116 7.89 37.11 3.31
C ALA A 116 9.41 37.10 3.52
N LEU A 117 10.00 35.93 3.82
CA LEU A 117 11.46 35.77 3.95
C LEU A 117 12.18 35.97 2.62
N SER A 118 11.61 35.47 1.52
CA SER A 118 12.15 35.66 0.16
C SER A 118 12.18 37.14 -0.21
N ASN A 119 11.11 37.88 0.07
CA ASN A 119 11.06 39.32 -0.14
C ASN A 119 12.08 40.10 0.73
N LYS A 120 12.33 39.61 1.97
CA LYS A 120 13.38 40.16 2.84
C LYS A 120 14.77 39.92 2.25
N LYS A 121 15.01 38.77 1.64
CA LYS A 121 16.28 38.48 0.95
C LYS A 121 16.51 39.41 -0.26
N GLU A 122 15.47 39.67 -1.07
CA GLU A 122 15.57 40.61 -2.19
C GLU A 122 15.94 42.00 -1.69
N LYS A 123 15.23 42.49 -0.65
CA LYS A 123 15.57 43.79 -0.04
C LYS A 123 16.98 43.84 0.54
N LEU A 124 17.46 42.72 1.14
CA LEU A 124 18.80 42.61 1.65
C LEU A 124 19.83 42.75 0.53
N LEU A 125 19.57 42.16 -0.64
CA LEU A 125 20.41 42.28 -1.83
C LEU A 125 20.42 43.73 -2.33
N GLU A 126 19.26 44.39 -2.43
CA GLU A 126 19.14 45.79 -2.84
C GLU A 126 19.94 46.73 -1.91
N LEU A 127 19.84 46.56 -0.59
CA LEU A 127 20.61 47.36 0.37
C LEU A 127 22.11 47.13 0.25
N THR A 128 22.54 45.94 -0.06
CA THR A 128 23.95 45.63 -0.29
C THR A 128 24.47 46.29 -1.56
N LEU A 129 23.68 46.22 -2.65
CA LEU A 129 24.00 46.88 -3.93
C LEU A 129 24.07 48.39 -3.79
N ALA A 130 23.21 48.95 -2.93
CA ALA A 130 23.23 50.40 -2.59
C ALA A 130 24.36 50.79 -1.64
N GLY A 131 25.22 49.86 -1.20
CA GLY A 131 26.33 50.13 -0.27
C GLY A 131 25.89 50.37 1.19
N ALA A 132 24.63 50.11 1.52
CA ALA A 132 24.09 50.30 2.88
C ALA A 132 24.44 49.13 3.84
N LEU A 133 24.90 48.00 3.31
CA LEU A 133 25.32 46.80 4.08
C LEU A 133 26.68 46.30 3.58
N THR A 134 27.46 45.78 4.50
CA THR A 134 28.71 45.09 4.16
C THR A 134 28.44 43.69 3.58
N ASN A 135 29.37 43.20 2.76
CA ASN A 135 29.28 41.84 2.21
C ASN A 135 29.24 40.76 3.29
N GLU A 136 29.86 40.97 4.43
CA GLU A 136 29.88 40.01 5.55
C GLU A 136 28.54 39.98 6.26
N GLU A 137 27.93 41.15 6.49
CA GLU A 137 26.57 41.21 7.04
C GLU A 137 25.53 40.61 6.09
N PHE A 138 25.65 40.88 4.79
CA PHE A 138 24.81 40.26 3.76
C PHE A 138 24.92 38.74 3.83
N LYS A 139 26.15 38.21 3.80
CA LYS A 139 26.41 36.75 3.81
C LYS A 139 25.76 36.11 5.02
N ARG A 140 26.01 36.64 6.23
CA ARG A 140 25.46 36.12 7.47
C ARG A 140 23.93 36.12 7.48
N ARG A 141 23.27 37.21 7.09
CA ARG A 141 21.81 37.31 7.08
C ARG A 141 21.19 36.47 5.98
N ASN A 142 21.83 36.38 4.81
CA ASN A 142 21.38 35.54 3.73
C ASN A 142 21.46 34.05 4.06
N GLU A 143 22.52 33.63 4.75
CA GLU A 143 22.63 32.25 5.27
C GLU A 143 21.50 31.94 6.27
N GLN A 144 21.24 32.83 7.24
CA GLN A 144 20.13 32.66 8.19
C GLN A 144 18.77 32.55 7.49
N TYR A 145 18.48 33.41 6.50
CA TYR A 145 17.23 33.31 5.74
C TYR A 145 17.14 32.02 4.94
N ASN A 146 18.25 31.56 4.35
CA ASN A 146 18.27 30.30 3.59
C ASN A 146 18.00 29.09 4.50
N GLU A 147 18.60 29.04 5.70
CA GLU A 147 18.36 27.97 6.68
C GLU A 147 16.89 27.96 7.10
N THR A 148 16.33 29.11 7.47
CA THR A 148 14.92 29.21 7.87
C THR A 148 13.96 28.83 6.74
N ILE A 149 14.20 29.29 5.52
CA ILE A 149 13.38 28.92 4.34
C ILE A 149 13.46 27.40 4.11
N SER A 150 14.65 26.80 4.18
CA SER A 150 14.81 25.35 3.99
C SER A 150 14.08 24.52 5.04
N GLU A 151 14.05 24.96 6.30
CA GLU A 151 13.28 24.32 7.37
C GLU A 151 11.77 24.44 7.11
N LEU A 152 11.28 25.60 6.71
CA LEU A 152 9.86 25.83 6.39
C LEU A 152 9.42 25.01 5.17
N GLU A 153 10.25 24.93 4.11
CA GLU A 153 9.99 24.10 2.93
C GLU A 153 9.94 22.61 3.26
N THR A 154 10.84 22.15 4.15
CA THR A 154 10.85 20.78 4.64
C THR A 154 9.56 20.46 5.39
N ASN A 155 9.13 21.35 6.29
CA ASN A 155 7.89 21.21 7.03
C ASN A 155 6.65 21.23 6.09
N LYS A 156 6.60 22.18 5.16
CA LYS A 156 5.56 22.27 4.12
C LYS A 156 5.47 20.96 3.32
N SER A 157 6.62 20.42 2.90
CA SER A 157 6.66 19.16 2.15
C SER A 157 6.14 17.98 2.96
N ARG A 158 6.51 17.91 4.25
CA ARG A 158 6.06 16.86 5.17
C ARG A 158 4.54 16.88 5.34
N LEU A 159 3.95 18.04 5.60
CA LEU A 159 2.50 18.22 5.76
C LEU A 159 1.74 17.91 4.47
N SER A 160 2.20 18.43 3.33
CA SER A 160 1.62 18.15 2.02
C SER A 160 1.64 16.68 1.65
N ASN A 161 2.74 15.96 1.95
CA ASN A 161 2.85 14.54 1.67
C ASN A 161 1.93 13.71 2.58
N ALA A 162 1.78 14.08 3.85
CA ALA A 162 0.85 13.41 4.76
C ALA A 162 -0.60 13.53 4.25
N GLY A 163 -1.03 14.71 3.82
CA GLY A 163 -2.35 14.93 3.24
C GLY A 163 -2.57 14.11 1.95
N LYS A 164 -1.61 14.12 1.02
CA LYS A 164 -1.69 13.34 -0.22
C LYS A 164 -1.81 11.84 0.04
N THR A 165 -1.03 11.31 0.98
CA THR A 165 -1.08 9.88 1.34
C THR A 165 -2.46 9.49 1.87
N LEU A 166 -3.07 10.33 2.70
CA LEU A 166 -4.41 10.11 3.24
C LEU A 166 -5.49 10.19 2.15
N GLU A 167 -5.44 11.18 1.28
CA GLU A 167 -6.34 11.29 0.13
C GLU A 167 -6.24 10.08 -0.81
N GLU A 168 -5.03 9.60 -1.08
CA GLU A 168 -4.82 8.41 -1.89
C GLU A 168 -5.40 7.15 -1.22
N ARG A 169 -5.33 7.06 0.11
CA ARG A 169 -5.96 5.98 0.87
C ARG A 169 -7.47 6.04 0.75
N ILE A 170 -8.09 7.21 0.93
CA ILE A 170 -9.53 7.41 0.78
C ILE A 170 -9.97 7.02 -0.63
N ARG A 171 -9.32 7.53 -1.67
CA ARG A 171 -9.65 7.19 -3.08
C ARG A 171 -9.54 5.70 -3.36
N ARG A 172 -8.54 5.03 -2.80
CA ARG A 172 -8.42 3.56 -2.93
C ARG A 172 -9.60 2.84 -2.32
N VAL A 173 -9.99 3.22 -1.10
CA VAL A 173 -11.13 2.59 -0.40
C VAL A 173 -12.45 2.85 -1.14
N GLU A 174 -12.69 4.07 -1.61
CA GLU A 174 -13.85 4.43 -2.42
C GLU A 174 -13.91 3.65 -3.74
N HIS A 175 -12.78 3.53 -4.43
CA HIS A 175 -12.68 2.73 -5.65
C HIS A 175 -12.96 1.24 -5.37
N LEU A 176 -12.46 0.71 -4.27
CA LEU A 176 -12.72 -0.65 -3.84
C LEU A 176 -14.20 -0.87 -3.52
N ALA A 177 -14.82 0.05 -2.77
CA ALA A 177 -16.24 0.01 -2.46
C ALA A 177 -17.09 -0.05 -3.75
N LYS A 178 -16.78 0.83 -4.70
CA LYS A 178 -17.45 0.88 -5.99
C LYS A 178 -17.23 -0.40 -6.81
N THR A 179 -16.02 -0.92 -6.82
CA THR A 179 -15.70 -2.16 -7.55
C THR A 179 -16.47 -3.35 -6.99
N ILE A 180 -16.56 -3.46 -5.66
CA ILE A 180 -17.37 -4.49 -4.99
C ILE A 180 -18.84 -4.34 -5.39
N GLU A 181 -19.39 -3.14 -5.28
CA GLU A 181 -20.79 -2.88 -5.60
C GLU A 181 -21.11 -3.21 -7.08
N GLU A 182 -20.27 -2.79 -8.01
CA GLU A 182 -20.45 -3.06 -9.43
C GLU A 182 -20.39 -4.55 -9.77
N GLN A 183 -19.42 -5.27 -9.20
CA GLN A 183 -19.29 -6.72 -9.40
C GLN A 183 -20.46 -7.47 -8.77
N TRP A 184 -20.90 -7.06 -7.59
CA TRP A 184 -22.06 -7.64 -6.93
C TRP A 184 -23.36 -7.41 -7.70
N ARG A 185 -23.55 -6.19 -8.21
CA ARG A 185 -24.73 -5.82 -9.02
C ARG A 185 -24.81 -6.59 -10.34
N LYS A 186 -23.67 -6.94 -10.93
CA LYS A 186 -23.60 -7.70 -12.16
C LYS A 186 -23.81 -9.21 -11.97
N ASN A 187 -24.00 -9.67 -10.76
CA ASN A 187 -24.09 -11.10 -10.42
C ASN A 187 -22.93 -11.94 -11.01
N CYS A 188 -21.81 -11.28 -11.27
CA CYS A 188 -20.57 -11.90 -11.70
C CYS A 188 -19.90 -12.39 -10.41
N GLY A 189 -19.92 -13.68 -10.15
CA GLY A 189 -19.21 -14.29 -9.04
C GLY A 189 -17.77 -13.79 -8.85
N PHE A 190 -17.05 -14.37 -7.94
CA PHE A 190 -15.64 -14.08 -7.66
C PHE A 190 -14.79 -13.87 -8.92
N SER A 191 -14.00 -12.80 -8.96
CA SER A 191 -12.98 -12.59 -10.00
C SER A 191 -11.59 -12.39 -9.38
N ARG A 192 -10.55 -12.81 -10.12
CA ARG A 192 -9.16 -12.61 -9.69
C ARG A 192 -8.74 -11.15 -9.68
N GLU A 193 -9.42 -10.30 -10.45
CA GLU A 193 -9.26 -8.84 -10.44
C GLU A 193 -9.72 -8.28 -9.10
N MET A 194 -10.85 -8.78 -8.55
CA MET A 194 -11.28 -8.43 -7.19
C MET A 194 -10.25 -8.80 -6.15
N SER A 195 -9.70 -10.02 -6.22
CA SER A 195 -8.63 -10.44 -5.29
C SER A 195 -7.41 -9.53 -5.40
N LYS A 196 -7.03 -9.14 -6.60
CA LYS A 196 -5.91 -8.23 -6.82
C LYS A 196 -6.15 -6.85 -6.23
N ALA A 197 -7.39 -6.37 -6.26
CA ALA A 197 -7.76 -5.05 -5.74
C ALA A 197 -8.00 -5.05 -4.23
N LEU A 198 -8.69 -6.08 -3.71
CA LEU A 198 -9.22 -6.10 -2.34
C LEU A 198 -8.29 -6.75 -1.31
N VAL A 199 -7.46 -7.72 -1.73
CA VAL A 199 -6.52 -8.37 -0.83
C VAL A 199 -5.25 -7.55 -0.74
N ASP A 200 -4.84 -7.17 0.46
CA ASP A 200 -3.53 -6.58 0.70
C ASP A 200 -2.46 -7.67 0.72
N HIS A 201 -2.55 -8.58 1.66
CA HIS A 201 -1.70 -9.76 1.73
C HIS A 201 -2.40 -10.93 2.42
N ILE A 202 -1.83 -12.12 2.27
CA ILE A 202 -2.29 -13.36 2.90
C ILE A 202 -1.09 -14.02 3.56
N VAL A 203 -1.15 -14.18 4.87
CA VAL A 203 -0.15 -14.96 5.61
C VAL A 203 -0.55 -16.43 5.54
N VAL A 204 0.40 -17.27 5.14
CA VAL A 204 0.20 -18.71 4.96
C VAL A 204 0.97 -19.46 6.00
N ASP A 205 0.28 -20.24 6.83
CA ASP A 205 0.83 -21.18 7.78
C ASP A 205 0.22 -22.57 7.61
N ALA A 206 0.74 -23.56 8.29
CA ALA A 206 0.19 -24.92 8.31
C ALA A 206 0.58 -25.64 9.60
N ASP A 207 -0.17 -26.70 9.90
CA ASP A 207 0.19 -27.67 10.94
C ASP A 207 1.51 -28.39 10.62
N GLU A 208 2.05 -29.12 11.57
CA GLU A 208 3.31 -29.85 11.42
C GLU A 208 3.27 -30.91 10.29
N THR A 209 2.10 -31.39 9.97
CA THR A 209 1.88 -32.41 8.92
C THR A 209 1.58 -31.79 7.54
N ASN A 210 1.36 -30.51 7.47
CA ASN A 210 0.85 -29.81 6.28
C ASN A 210 -0.50 -30.36 5.75
N THR A 211 -1.30 -30.92 6.64
CA THR A 211 -2.63 -31.40 6.33
C THR A 211 -3.65 -30.27 6.42
N LYS A 212 -3.50 -29.44 7.45
CA LYS A 212 -4.30 -28.22 7.63
C LYS A 212 -3.49 -27.00 7.27
N ILE A 213 -4.08 -26.15 6.46
CA ILE A 213 -3.49 -24.88 6.03
C ILE A 213 -4.30 -23.73 6.64
N TYR A 214 -3.60 -22.79 7.25
CA TYR A 214 -4.15 -21.60 7.87
C TYR A 214 -3.83 -20.40 7.00
N LEU A 215 -4.84 -19.63 6.66
CA LEU A 215 -4.70 -18.39 5.90
C LEU A 215 -5.21 -17.22 6.74
N GLU A 216 -4.36 -16.28 7.00
CA GLU A 216 -4.73 -14.98 7.56
C GLU A 216 -4.81 -13.97 6.41
N ILE A 217 -6.02 -13.63 6.01
CA ILE A 217 -6.31 -12.83 4.82
C ILE A 217 -6.52 -11.37 5.25
N HIS A 218 -5.59 -10.53 4.91
CA HIS A 218 -5.67 -9.09 5.15
C HIS A 218 -6.26 -8.39 3.94
N LEU A 219 -7.38 -7.70 4.15
CA LEU A 219 -8.00 -6.89 3.11
C LEU A 219 -7.50 -5.45 3.20
N SER A 220 -7.52 -4.76 2.07
CA SER A 220 -7.12 -3.34 1.96
C SER A 220 -7.98 -2.38 2.80
N MET A 221 -8.98 -2.90 3.49
CA MET A 221 -9.91 -2.18 4.37
C MET A 221 -9.62 -2.40 5.85
N ASP A 222 -8.39 -2.75 6.20
CA ASP A 222 -7.97 -3.07 7.58
C ASP A 222 -8.82 -4.17 8.26
N LYS A 223 -9.43 -5.07 7.47
CA LYS A 223 -10.12 -6.26 7.95
C LYS A 223 -9.28 -7.50 7.70
N THR A 224 -9.27 -8.37 8.69
CA THR A 224 -8.55 -9.64 8.63
C THR A 224 -9.54 -10.79 8.79
N TYR A 225 -9.37 -11.84 7.97
CA TYR A 225 -10.15 -13.07 8.01
C TYR A 225 -9.19 -14.24 8.19
N GLU A 226 -9.47 -15.05 9.21
CA GLU A 226 -8.76 -16.31 9.43
C GLU A 226 -9.58 -17.44 8.80
N VAL A 227 -8.94 -18.22 7.96
CA VAL A 227 -9.56 -19.37 7.29
C VAL A 227 -8.63 -20.58 7.38
N GLU A 228 -9.19 -21.71 7.79
CA GLU A 228 -8.50 -23.00 7.70
C GLU A 228 -9.11 -23.87 6.62
N TYR A 229 -8.30 -24.69 5.98
CA TYR A 229 -8.78 -25.71 5.05
C TYR A 229 -7.85 -26.94 5.06
N GLU A 230 -8.45 -28.08 4.75
CA GLU A 230 -7.72 -29.34 4.60
C GLU A 230 -7.28 -29.51 3.15
N LYS A 231 -6.09 -30.10 2.97
CA LYS A 231 -5.46 -30.30 1.68
C LYS A 231 -5.89 -31.62 1.02
#